data_da2cb00fb666e299a05252c5185afd21
#
_entry.id   da2cb00fb666e299a05252c5185afd21
#
_cell.length_a   1.000
_cell.length_b   1.000
_cell.length_c   1.000
_cell.angle_alpha   90.00
_cell.angle_beta   90.00
_cell.angle_gamma   90.00
#
_symmetry.space_group_name_H-M   'P 1'
#
loop_
_entity.id
_entity.type
_entity.pdbx_description
1 polymer ?
#
loop_
_entity_poly.entity_id
_entity_poly.type
_entity_poly.pdbx_seq_one_letter_code
_entity_poly.pdbx_strand_id
1 'polypeptide(L)'
;MRRAIAGSLSCGLSAAEWACNSGFSRIYADTSVAGQGLLAFFAGRTAPPRLVLLYTGVFKTMKSKHPIGILGATGAVGQRFIQLLENHPWFEISWLAASDRSSGKTYAEAAKWRLDTPLPERIAKMTVSPAEPEGAPKIIFAALDAAIAREMEPKFASAGCAVVSNSSAYRMAPNVPLVIPEINAEHLHLIEEQPSRRESGGYMVTNPNCSTIGLVMALKPIEERFGLEQIFVTTMQAVSGAGYPGVPSMDILGNVVPYIASEEEKMEAETLKLLGKLQGHSVEPLFARITAHCNRVAVEDGHMESVSIKLKRQATHEELLAAWAEFRPLAGQGLPTAPDQPIQWAAQPDRPQPRLDRNRGNGMAVT
;
A
#
# COMPACT_ATOMS: atom_id res chain seq x y z
N MET A 1 16.91 33.28 1.84
CA MET A 1 17.42 32.40 2.92
C MET A 1 16.96 30.98 2.63
N ARG A 2 17.84 30.11 2.11
CA ARG A 2 17.52 28.70 1.81
C ARG A 2 17.59 27.90 3.12
N ARG A 3 16.47 27.65 3.79
CA ARG A 3 16.40 26.61 4.79
C ARG A 3 15.98 25.32 4.07
N ALA A 4 16.95 24.45 3.88
CA ALA A 4 16.64 23.06 3.56
C ALA A 4 15.87 22.48 4.75
N ILE A 5 14.63 22.07 4.53
CA ILE A 5 13.89 21.24 5.50
C ILE A 5 14.36 19.82 5.23
N ALA A 6 15.42 19.42 5.92
CA ALA A 6 15.80 18.01 5.98
C ALA A 6 14.88 17.36 6.99
N GLY A 7 13.77 16.81 6.53
CA GLY A 7 12.96 15.89 7.31
C GLY A 7 13.41 14.47 6.99
N SER A 8 13.84 13.71 7.97
CA SER A 8 14.02 12.27 7.81
C SER A 8 12.68 11.58 8.05
N LEU A 9 12.26 10.74 7.11
CA LEU A 9 11.03 9.98 7.18
C LEU A 9 11.37 8.53 7.51
N SER A 10 10.76 7.98 8.54
CA SER A 10 10.85 6.56 8.86
C SER A 10 9.50 5.92 8.55
N CYS A 11 9.51 4.97 7.65
CA CYS A 11 8.36 4.12 7.37
C CYS A 11 8.63 2.74 7.96
N GLY A 12 7.87 2.37 8.98
CA GLY A 12 7.94 1.05 9.62
C GLY A 12 7.29 -0.07 8.82
N LEU A 13 6.71 0.24 7.67
CA LEU A 13 5.94 -0.71 6.91
C LEU A 13 6.79 -1.47 5.89
N SER A 14 6.74 -2.79 5.93
CA SER A 14 6.94 -3.58 4.72
C SER A 14 5.75 -3.36 3.79
N ALA A 15 5.95 -3.47 2.47
CA ALA A 15 4.88 -3.36 1.48
C ALA A 15 3.68 -4.28 1.79
N ALA A 16 3.90 -5.37 2.52
CA ALA A 16 2.87 -6.31 2.94
C ALA A 16 1.98 -5.79 4.08
N GLU A 17 2.57 -5.11 5.06
CA GLU A 17 1.82 -4.56 6.19
C GLU A 17 0.86 -3.48 5.71
N TRP A 18 1.29 -2.68 4.76
CA TRP A 18 0.47 -1.63 4.21
C TRP A 18 -0.70 -2.17 3.37
N ALA A 19 -0.46 -3.18 2.54
CA ALA A 19 -1.49 -3.78 1.68
C ALA A 19 -2.68 -4.34 2.46
N CYS A 20 -2.45 -4.85 3.68
CA CYS A 20 -3.51 -5.41 4.50
C CYS A 20 -4.39 -4.37 5.19
N ASN A 21 -3.84 -3.21 5.46
CA ASN A 21 -4.44 -2.28 6.40
C ASN A 21 -5.03 -1.02 5.75
N SER A 22 -4.65 -0.69 4.54
CA SER A 22 -5.09 0.54 3.91
C SER A 22 -6.27 0.31 2.97
N GLY A 23 -7.47 0.58 3.44
CA GLY A 23 -8.63 0.91 2.63
C GLY A 23 -9.23 -0.15 1.69
N PHE A 24 -8.69 -1.37 1.61
CA PHE A 24 -9.29 -2.44 0.80
C PHE A 24 -10.69 -2.85 1.26
N SER A 25 -11.01 -2.62 2.50
CA SER A 25 -12.37 -2.79 3.02
C SER A 25 -13.44 -1.96 2.28
N ARG A 26 -13.06 -0.89 1.58
CA ARG A 26 -13.99 -0.10 0.74
C ARG A 26 -14.26 -0.73 -0.62
N ILE A 27 -13.29 -1.40 -1.20
CA ILE A 27 -13.44 -2.02 -2.52
C ILE A 27 -14.46 -3.17 -2.45
N TYR A 28 -14.62 -3.79 -1.27
CA TYR A 28 -15.42 -4.99 -1.11
C TYR A 28 -16.82 -4.78 -0.53
N ALA A 29 -17.09 -3.66 0.12
CA ALA A 29 -18.43 -3.37 0.62
C ALA A 29 -19.45 -3.20 -0.53
N ASP A 30 -18.96 -2.84 -1.73
CA ASP A 30 -19.81 -2.52 -2.88
C ASP A 30 -20.15 -3.74 -3.77
N THR A 31 -19.43 -4.83 -3.65
CA THR A 31 -19.66 -6.02 -4.51
C THR A 31 -20.67 -7.02 -3.96
N SER A 32 -21.15 -6.87 -2.71
CA SER A 32 -22.02 -7.84 -2.06
C SER A 32 -23.49 -7.41 -1.91
N VAL A 33 -23.89 -6.21 -2.36
CA VAL A 33 -25.28 -5.73 -2.20
C VAL A 33 -25.85 -5.23 -3.52
N ALA A 34 -26.57 -6.10 -4.19
CA ALA A 34 -27.63 -5.69 -5.09
C ALA A 34 -28.81 -5.17 -4.22
N GLY A 35 -29.04 -3.88 -4.20
CA GLY A 35 -30.25 -3.34 -3.60
C GLY A 35 -30.10 -1.97 -2.92
N GLN A 36 -30.56 -0.94 -3.63
CA GLN A 36 -31.04 0.34 -3.14
C GLN A 36 -30.04 1.29 -2.46
N GLY A 37 -29.27 2.01 -3.25
CA GLY A 37 -28.61 3.26 -2.86
C GLY A 37 -29.55 4.44 -2.98
N LEU A 38 -29.84 5.12 -1.88
CA LEU A 38 -30.57 6.38 -1.86
C LEU A 38 -29.58 7.53 -2.15
N LEU A 39 -29.68 8.15 -3.32
CA LEU A 39 -28.96 9.37 -3.69
C LEU A 39 -29.72 10.57 -3.08
N ALA A 40 -29.14 11.22 -2.09
CA ALA A 40 -29.63 12.51 -1.62
C ALA A 40 -28.78 13.65 -2.22
N PHE A 41 -29.38 14.48 -3.07
CA PHE A 41 -28.79 15.70 -3.59
C PHE A 41 -29.11 16.87 -2.62
N PHE A 42 -28.09 17.51 -2.08
CA PHE A 42 -28.24 18.83 -1.47
C PHE A 42 -27.63 19.89 -2.40
N ALA A 43 -28.48 20.73 -2.97
CA ALA A 43 -28.09 21.88 -3.75
C ALA A 43 -27.86 23.08 -2.82
N GLY A 44 -26.59 23.42 -2.55
CA GLY A 44 -26.20 24.68 -1.93
C GLY A 44 -25.48 25.55 -2.97
N ARG A 45 -25.94 26.78 -3.16
CA ARG A 45 -25.36 27.75 -4.08
C ARG A 45 -23.96 28.15 -3.60
N THR A 46 -22.98 28.19 -4.53
CA THR A 46 -21.64 28.82 -4.45
C THR A 46 -20.41 27.95 -4.09
N ALA A 47 -20.39 26.63 -4.32
CA ALA A 47 -19.14 25.86 -4.39
C ALA A 47 -19.30 24.72 -5.41
N PRO A 48 -18.23 24.29 -6.11
CA PRO A 48 -18.34 23.13 -7.00
C PRO A 48 -18.76 21.91 -6.19
N PRO A 49 -19.56 21.00 -6.77
CA PRO A 49 -20.10 19.86 -6.04
C PRO A 49 -18.96 18.94 -5.58
N ARG A 50 -18.62 18.99 -4.30
CA ARG A 50 -17.88 17.91 -3.67
C ARG A 50 -18.86 16.75 -3.54
N LEU A 51 -18.61 15.69 -4.27
CA LEU A 51 -19.29 14.41 -4.08
C LEU A 51 -18.85 13.85 -2.70
N VAL A 52 -19.53 14.27 -1.65
CA VAL A 52 -19.41 13.64 -0.33
C VAL A 52 -20.33 12.43 -0.37
N LEU A 53 -19.78 11.26 -0.67
CA LEU A 53 -20.47 10.01 -0.38
C LEU A 53 -20.61 9.88 1.14
N LEU A 54 -21.69 10.39 1.69
CA LEU A 54 -22.10 10.11 3.06
C LEU A 54 -22.64 8.67 3.11
N TYR A 55 -21.74 7.71 3.31
CA TYR A 55 -22.13 6.36 3.74
C TYR A 55 -22.52 6.44 5.23
N THR A 56 -23.76 6.79 5.55
CA THR A 56 -24.36 6.51 6.85
C THR A 56 -24.86 5.07 6.87
N GLY A 57 -23.96 4.12 6.66
CA GLY A 57 -24.24 2.72 6.92
C GLY A 57 -23.96 2.44 8.40
N VAL A 58 -25.00 2.19 9.17
CA VAL A 58 -24.89 1.51 10.46
C VAL A 58 -24.12 0.24 10.19
N PHE A 59 -22.86 0.16 10.65
CA PHE A 59 -22.07 -1.07 10.59
C PHE A 59 -22.77 -2.12 11.48
N LYS A 60 -23.70 -2.86 10.90
CA LYS A 60 -24.14 -4.11 11.48
C LYS A 60 -22.90 -4.98 11.61
N THR A 61 -22.60 -5.41 12.82
CA THR A 61 -21.59 -6.44 13.07
C THR A 61 -21.76 -7.55 12.03
N MET A 62 -20.79 -7.66 11.11
CA MET A 62 -20.87 -8.63 10.02
C MET A 62 -20.93 -10.03 10.63
N LYS A 63 -21.99 -10.78 10.31
CA LYS A 63 -22.21 -12.12 10.85
C LYS A 63 -21.21 -13.16 10.34
N SER A 64 -20.43 -12.86 9.27
CA SER A 64 -19.41 -13.72 8.69
C SER A 64 -18.27 -12.88 8.10
N LYS A 65 -17.05 -13.39 8.22
CA LYS A 65 -15.88 -12.78 7.55
C LYS A 65 -15.91 -13.10 6.06
N HIS A 66 -15.29 -12.22 5.25
CA HIS A 66 -15.11 -12.46 3.82
C HIS A 66 -13.97 -13.46 3.60
N PRO A 67 -14.18 -14.54 2.85
CA PRO A 67 -13.11 -15.45 2.48
C PRO A 67 -12.15 -14.74 1.51
N ILE A 68 -10.85 -14.88 1.80
CA ILE A 68 -9.79 -14.33 0.98
C ILE A 68 -8.75 -15.38 0.62
N GLY A 69 -8.04 -15.16 -0.49
CA GLY A 69 -6.91 -15.96 -0.92
C GLY A 69 -5.60 -15.17 -0.89
N ILE A 70 -4.49 -15.88 -0.68
CA ILE A 70 -3.15 -15.33 -0.79
C ILE A 70 -2.41 -16.07 -1.90
N LEU A 71 -2.12 -15.36 -2.99
CA LEU A 71 -1.35 -15.83 -4.13
C LEU A 71 0.12 -15.46 -3.93
N GLY A 72 1.02 -16.46 -3.97
CA GLY A 72 2.42 -16.31 -3.56
C GLY A 72 2.62 -16.46 -2.05
N ALA A 73 1.77 -17.26 -1.39
CA ALA A 73 1.69 -17.38 0.06
C ALA A 73 3.00 -17.84 0.76
N THR A 74 3.88 -18.55 0.08
CA THR A 74 5.13 -19.08 0.65
C THR A 74 6.29 -18.09 0.67
N GLY A 75 6.17 -16.97 -0.07
CA GLY A 75 7.15 -15.88 -0.11
C GLY A 75 7.11 -14.99 1.13
N ALA A 76 8.11 -14.11 1.30
CA ALA A 76 8.19 -13.22 2.45
C ALA A 76 6.96 -12.31 2.59
N VAL A 77 6.50 -11.70 1.50
CA VAL A 77 5.31 -10.85 1.47
C VAL A 77 4.04 -11.66 1.74
N GLY A 78 3.91 -12.87 1.17
CA GLY A 78 2.78 -13.77 1.44
C GLY A 78 2.69 -14.19 2.90
N GLN A 79 3.82 -14.46 3.56
CA GLN A 79 3.88 -14.74 4.99
C GLN A 79 3.42 -13.54 5.82
N ARG A 80 3.81 -12.32 5.43
CA ARG A 80 3.39 -11.10 6.11
C ARG A 80 1.87 -10.86 5.94
N PHE A 81 1.29 -11.15 4.78
CA PHE A 81 -0.17 -11.16 4.61
C PHE A 81 -0.85 -12.14 5.56
N ILE A 82 -0.31 -13.35 5.71
CA ILE A 82 -0.85 -14.33 6.66
C ILE A 82 -0.82 -13.78 8.08
N GLN A 83 0.30 -13.25 8.52
CA GLN A 83 0.46 -12.69 9.87
C GLN A 83 -0.57 -11.59 10.15
N LEU A 84 -0.74 -10.66 9.22
CA LEU A 84 -1.61 -9.49 9.40
C LEU A 84 -3.10 -9.81 9.28
N LEU A 85 -3.46 -10.84 8.48
CA LEU A 85 -4.84 -11.20 8.21
C LEU A 85 -5.39 -12.30 9.12
N GLU A 86 -4.55 -13.01 9.87
CA GLU A 86 -5.01 -14.13 10.70
C GLU A 86 -6.14 -13.77 11.67
N ASN A 87 -6.04 -12.62 12.32
CA ASN A 87 -7.05 -12.14 13.26
C ASN A 87 -7.84 -10.93 12.73
N HIS A 88 -7.83 -10.69 11.43
CA HIS A 88 -8.53 -9.55 10.85
C HIS A 88 -10.04 -9.65 11.07
N PRO A 89 -10.73 -8.58 11.52
CA PRO A 89 -12.15 -8.66 11.87
C PRO A 89 -13.07 -8.90 10.67
N TRP A 90 -12.66 -8.54 9.45
CA TRP A 90 -13.47 -8.63 8.24
C TRP A 90 -13.08 -9.75 7.29
N PHE A 91 -11.83 -10.25 7.36
CA PHE A 91 -11.28 -11.23 6.43
C PHE A 91 -10.97 -12.56 7.11
N GLU A 92 -11.13 -13.63 6.34
CA GLU A 92 -10.72 -14.98 6.72
C GLU A 92 -9.88 -15.58 5.60
N ILE A 93 -8.66 -16.00 5.91
CA ILE A 93 -7.80 -16.68 4.95
C ILE A 93 -8.40 -18.07 4.70
N SER A 94 -8.93 -18.30 3.51
CA SER A 94 -9.55 -19.55 3.11
C SER A 94 -8.78 -20.31 2.03
N TRP A 95 -7.79 -19.67 1.40
CA TRP A 95 -7.05 -20.24 0.28
C TRP A 95 -5.62 -19.70 0.25
N LEU A 96 -4.68 -20.61 0.02
CA LEU A 96 -3.26 -20.28 -0.11
C LEU A 96 -2.75 -20.92 -1.40
N ALA A 97 -2.08 -20.14 -2.26
CA ALA A 97 -1.48 -20.66 -3.47
C ALA A 97 -0.03 -20.21 -3.63
N ALA A 98 0.73 -21.09 -4.24
CA ALA A 98 2.14 -20.84 -4.56
C ALA A 98 2.55 -21.64 -5.82
N SER A 99 3.85 -21.66 -6.14
CA SER A 99 4.37 -22.39 -7.27
C SER A 99 4.09 -23.92 -7.18
N ASP A 100 4.18 -24.60 -8.31
CA ASP A 100 3.96 -26.06 -8.44
C ASP A 100 4.79 -26.89 -7.45
N ARG A 101 5.98 -26.43 -7.07
CA ARG A 101 6.82 -27.09 -6.06
C ARG A 101 6.16 -27.17 -4.67
N SER A 102 5.26 -26.25 -4.38
CA SER A 102 4.56 -26.13 -3.11
C SER A 102 3.15 -26.71 -3.15
N SER A 103 2.55 -26.83 -4.32
CA SER A 103 1.19 -27.30 -4.52
C SER A 103 0.98 -28.73 -3.99
N GLY A 104 -0.17 -28.97 -3.35
CA GLY A 104 -0.57 -30.25 -2.77
C GLY A 104 0.05 -30.57 -1.40
N LYS A 105 1.00 -29.79 -0.92
CA LYS A 105 1.61 -29.91 0.41
C LYS A 105 0.82 -29.12 1.46
N THR A 106 0.95 -29.49 2.72
CA THR A 106 0.53 -28.60 3.80
C THR A 106 1.39 -27.33 3.78
N TYR A 107 0.85 -26.22 4.27
CA TYR A 107 1.61 -24.97 4.29
C TYR A 107 2.90 -25.07 5.13
N ALA A 108 2.85 -25.82 6.24
CA ALA A 108 4.03 -26.08 7.07
C ALA A 108 5.14 -26.84 6.32
N GLU A 109 4.79 -27.73 5.38
CA GLU A 109 5.77 -28.45 4.54
C GLU A 109 6.23 -27.60 3.35
N ALA A 110 5.34 -26.76 2.80
CA ALA A 110 5.61 -25.95 1.61
C ALA A 110 6.42 -24.70 1.90
N ALA A 111 6.24 -24.08 3.09
CA ALA A 111 6.81 -22.78 3.44
C ALA A 111 7.75 -22.91 4.64
N LYS A 112 8.93 -22.32 4.52
CA LYS A 112 9.77 -22.05 5.67
C LYS A 112 9.33 -20.73 6.30
N TRP A 113 8.61 -20.81 7.45
CA TRP A 113 8.18 -19.60 8.16
C TRP A 113 9.36 -18.78 8.64
N ARG A 114 9.34 -17.46 8.36
CA ARG A 114 10.48 -16.55 8.56
C ARG A 114 10.19 -15.40 9.52
N LEU A 115 8.93 -15.24 9.93
CA LEU A 115 8.53 -14.14 10.80
C LEU A 115 8.81 -14.48 12.26
N ASP A 116 8.92 -13.45 13.08
CA ASP A 116 9.17 -13.52 14.52
C ASP A 116 7.96 -14.05 15.34
N THR A 117 6.78 -14.07 14.73
CA THR A 117 5.58 -14.66 15.32
C THR A 117 5.45 -16.15 14.98
N PRO A 118 4.83 -16.97 15.85
CA PRO A 118 4.55 -18.36 15.50
C PRO A 118 3.67 -18.51 14.27
N LEU A 119 3.95 -19.52 13.45
CA LEU A 119 3.05 -19.91 12.36
C LEU A 119 1.70 -20.33 12.94
N PRO A 120 0.56 -19.72 12.56
CA PRO A 120 -0.75 -20.09 13.05
C PRO A 120 -1.07 -21.54 12.73
N GLU A 121 -1.56 -22.30 13.72
CA GLU A 121 -1.78 -23.75 13.59
C GLU A 121 -2.79 -24.08 12.47
N ARG A 122 -3.83 -23.27 12.33
CA ARG A 122 -4.83 -23.40 11.26
C ARG A 122 -4.18 -23.27 9.87
N ILE A 123 -3.35 -22.26 9.70
CA ILE A 123 -2.62 -21.99 8.45
C ILE A 123 -1.62 -23.11 8.16
N ALA A 124 -0.88 -23.57 9.17
CA ALA A 124 0.10 -24.66 9.02
C ALA A 124 -0.50 -25.92 8.39
N LYS A 125 -1.77 -26.22 8.72
CA LYS A 125 -2.51 -27.41 8.23
C LYS A 125 -3.21 -27.19 6.88
N MET A 126 -3.30 -25.96 6.38
CA MET A 126 -3.93 -25.69 5.08
C MET A 126 -3.12 -26.29 3.94
N THR A 127 -3.80 -26.89 2.97
CA THR A 127 -3.16 -27.35 1.73
C THR A 127 -2.88 -26.17 0.82
N VAL A 128 -1.68 -26.10 0.28
CA VAL A 128 -1.29 -25.08 -0.73
C VAL A 128 -1.86 -25.52 -2.08
N SER A 129 -2.65 -24.66 -2.69
CA SER A 129 -3.25 -24.85 -4.02
C SER A 129 -2.27 -24.48 -5.14
N PRO A 130 -2.46 -24.97 -6.35
CA PRO A 130 -1.80 -24.41 -7.52
C PRO A 130 -2.22 -22.95 -7.71
N ALA A 131 -1.38 -22.18 -8.40
CA ALA A 131 -1.63 -20.76 -8.67
C ALA A 131 -2.59 -20.59 -9.87
N GLU A 132 -3.78 -21.17 -9.77
CA GLU A 132 -4.84 -21.11 -10.79
C GLU A 132 -6.14 -20.57 -10.18
N PRO A 133 -7.02 -19.92 -10.98
CA PRO A 133 -8.25 -19.33 -10.46
C PRO A 133 -9.29 -20.31 -9.92
N GLU A 134 -9.19 -21.59 -10.32
CA GLU A 134 -10.15 -22.62 -9.87
C GLU A 134 -10.14 -22.80 -8.36
N GLY A 135 -11.33 -22.64 -7.75
CA GLY A 135 -11.50 -22.77 -6.28
C GLY A 135 -10.97 -21.57 -5.50
N ALA A 136 -10.43 -20.56 -6.15
CA ALA A 136 -9.98 -19.33 -5.48
C ALA A 136 -11.18 -18.48 -5.01
N PRO A 137 -11.10 -17.83 -3.84
CA PRO A 137 -12.12 -16.89 -3.40
C PRO A 137 -12.11 -15.62 -4.28
N LYS A 138 -13.19 -14.83 -4.18
CA LYS A 138 -13.34 -13.61 -4.98
C LYS A 138 -12.35 -12.50 -4.66
N ILE A 139 -11.66 -12.57 -3.55
CA ILE A 139 -10.69 -11.57 -3.09
C ILE A 139 -9.33 -12.23 -2.98
N ILE A 140 -8.36 -11.73 -3.73
CA ILE A 140 -7.00 -12.27 -3.81
C ILE A 140 -5.99 -11.19 -3.45
N PHE A 141 -5.18 -11.46 -2.44
CA PHE A 141 -3.96 -10.70 -2.16
C PHE A 141 -2.78 -11.37 -2.88
N ALA A 142 -2.18 -10.66 -3.84
CA ALA A 142 -1.10 -11.21 -4.66
C ALA A 142 0.26 -10.68 -4.23
N ALA A 143 1.19 -11.62 -3.99
CA ALA A 143 2.57 -11.40 -3.58
C ALA A 143 3.53 -12.13 -4.54
N LEU A 144 3.44 -11.79 -5.82
CA LEU A 144 4.20 -12.41 -6.90
C LEU A 144 5.31 -11.48 -7.41
N ASP A 145 6.39 -12.08 -7.88
CA ASP A 145 7.39 -11.37 -8.66
C ASP A 145 6.78 -10.80 -9.94
N ALA A 146 7.28 -9.64 -10.39
CA ALA A 146 6.68 -8.89 -11.50
C ALA A 146 6.55 -9.72 -12.82
N ALA A 147 7.48 -10.62 -13.09
CA ALA A 147 7.43 -11.47 -14.27
C ALA A 147 6.25 -12.45 -14.20
N ILE A 148 6.05 -13.09 -13.05
CA ILE A 148 4.98 -14.05 -12.81
C ILE A 148 3.63 -13.30 -12.72
N ALA A 149 3.59 -12.17 -12.05
CA ALA A 149 2.39 -11.34 -11.89
C ALA A 149 1.80 -10.90 -13.23
N ARG A 150 2.65 -10.54 -14.21
CA ARG A 150 2.20 -10.16 -15.57
C ARG A 150 1.35 -11.24 -16.22
N GLU A 151 1.64 -12.49 -15.97
CA GLU A 151 0.91 -13.61 -16.55
C GLU A 151 -0.30 -14.00 -15.68
N MET A 152 -0.10 -14.09 -14.37
CA MET A 152 -1.05 -14.72 -13.46
C MET A 152 -2.19 -13.79 -13.02
N GLU A 153 -1.88 -12.55 -12.64
CA GLU A 153 -2.88 -11.64 -12.09
C GLU A 153 -4.05 -11.35 -13.04
N PRO A 154 -3.83 -11.14 -14.36
CA PRO A 154 -4.94 -11.01 -15.31
C PRO A 154 -5.83 -12.25 -15.42
N LYS A 155 -5.31 -13.47 -15.23
CA LYS A 155 -6.12 -14.69 -15.24
C LYS A 155 -7.13 -14.67 -14.09
N PHE A 156 -6.68 -14.28 -12.88
CA PHE A 156 -7.57 -14.16 -11.73
C PHE A 156 -8.60 -13.04 -11.91
N ALA A 157 -8.20 -11.89 -12.43
CA ALA A 157 -9.13 -10.80 -12.72
C ALA A 157 -10.17 -11.24 -13.76
N SER A 158 -9.77 -11.91 -14.85
CA SER A 158 -10.69 -12.44 -15.87
C SER A 158 -11.63 -13.51 -15.34
N ALA A 159 -11.23 -14.25 -14.29
CA ALA A 159 -12.08 -15.21 -13.57
C ALA A 159 -13.04 -14.55 -12.57
N GLY A 160 -13.10 -13.22 -12.54
CA GLY A 160 -13.99 -12.44 -11.68
C GLY A 160 -13.48 -12.25 -10.27
N CYS A 161 -12.17 -12.32 -10.05
CA CYS A 161 -11.55 -12.02 -8.76
C CYS A 161 -11.15 -10.54 -8.68
N ALA A 162 -11.27 -9.98 -7.49
CA ALA A 162 -10.64 -8.73 -7.12
C ALA A 162 -9.19 -9.01 -6.68
N VAL A 163 -8.22 -8.60 -7.48
CA VAL A 163 -6.80 -8.84 -7.24
C VAL A 163 -6.16 -7.59 -6.65
N VAL A 164 -5.66 -7.74 -5.43
CA VAL A 164 -4.89 -6.72 -4.72
C VAL A 164 -3.43 -7.08 -4.81
N SER A 165 -2.68 -6.38 -5.66
CA SER A 165 -1.33 -6.75 -6.04
C SER A 165 -0.26 -5.91 -5.34
N ASN A 166 0.75 -6.58 -4.79
CA ASN A 166 2.00 -5.94 -4.35
C ASN A 166 3.06 -5.86 -5.46
N SER A 167 2.82 -6.53 -6.58
CA SER A 167 3.76 -6.56 -7.70
C SER A 167 3.91 -5.19 -8.38
N SER A 168 5.10 -4.90 -8.89
CA SER A 168 5.31 -3.72 -9.72
C SER A 168 4.78 -3.86 -11.15
N ALA A 169 4.29 -5.04 -11.54
CA ALA A 169 3.95 -5.39 -12.92
C ALA A 169 2.95 -4.42 -13.59
N TYR A 170 1.94 -3.99 -12.84
CA TYR A 170 0.83 -3.18 -13.36
C TYR A 170 0.69 -1.81 -12.71
N ARG A 171 1.60 -1.40 -11.83
CA ARG A 171 1.54 -0.11 -11.11
C ARG A 171 1.41 1.08 -12.04
N MET A 172 2.09 1.05 -13.18
CA MET A 172 2.08 2.14 -14.15
C MET A 172 1.12 1.92 -15.32
N ALA A 173 0.34 0.84 -15.31
CA ALA A 173 -0.72 0.64 -16.31
C ALA A 173 -1.79 1.75 -16.19
N PRO A 174 -2.28 2.31 -17.32
CA PRO A 174 -3.16 3.48 -17.27
C PRO A 174 -4.53 3.20 -16.64
N ASN A 175 -5.06 2.00 -16.81
CA ASN A 175 -6.36 1.57 -16.29
C ASN A 175 -6.28 0.76 -14.99
N VAL A 176 -5.10 0.62 -14.41
CA VAL A 176 -4.93 -0.06 -13.11
C VAL A 176 -4.61 0.99 -12.05
N PRO A 177 -5.45 1.14 -11.03
CA PRO A 177 -5.20 2.09 -9.96
C PRO A 177 -3.99 1.66 -9.13
N LEU A 178 -3.08 2.60 -8.93
CA LEU A 178 -2.01 2.56 -7.95
C LEU A 178 -2.49 3.37 -6.75
N VAL A 179 -2.71 2.74 -5.59
CA VAL A 179 -3.49 3.36 -4.51
C VAL A 179 -2.81 3.32 -3.16
N ILE A 180 -2.84 4.46 -2.51
CA ILE A 180 -2.73 4.64 -1.06
C ILE A 180 -4.05 5.28 -0.64
N PRO A 181 -4.95 4.59 0.09
CA PRO A 181 -6.29 5.09 0.36
C PRO A 181 -6.35 6.46 1.03
N GLU A 182 -5.34 6.79 1.84
CA GLU A 182 -5.18 8.10 2.47
C GLU A 182 -4.85 9.22 1.47
N ILE A 183 -4.32 8.87 0.30
CA ILE A 183 -3.74 9.81 -0.66
C ILE A 183 -4.66 10.04 -1.85
N ASN A 184 -5.13 8.96 -2.47
CA ASN A 184 -5.74 8.98 -3.79
C ASN A 184 -6.83 7.91 -3.97
N ALA A 185 -7.70 7.74 -2.98
CA ALA A 185 -8.79 6.75 -3.05
C ALA A 185 -9.67 6.92 -4.30
N GLU A 186 -9.78 8.14 -4.84
CA GLU A 186 -10.52 8.43 -6.07
C GLU A 186 -9.95 7.72 -7.31
N HIS A 187 -8.65 7.35 -7.31
CA HIS A 187 -8.08 6.58 -8.42
C HIS A 187 -8.72 5.19 -8.57
N LEU A 188 -9.44 4.69 -7.56
CA LEU A 188 -10.20 3.45 -7.66
C LEU A 188 -11.27 3.49 -8.77
N HIS A 189 -11.72 4.67 -9.22
CA HIS A 189 -12.61 4.78 -10.37
C HIS A 189 -12.02 4.19 -11.66
N LEU A 190 -10.68 4.08 -11.77
CA LEU A 190 -10.04 3.40 -12.90
C LEU A 190 -10.39 1.91 -13.00
N ILE A 191 -10.90 1.29 -11.95
CA ILE A 191 -11.39 -0.10 -11.97
C ILE A 191 -12.45 -0.27 -13.06
N GLU A 192 -13.33 0.70 -13.24
CA GLU A 192 -14.40 0.63 -14.24
C GLU A 192 -13.90 0.65 -15.70
N GLU A 193 -12.64 1.05 -15.91
CA GLU A 193 -11.98 1.05 -17.20
C GLU A 193 -11.31 -0.27 -17.56
N GLN A 194 -11.24 -1.22 -16.62
CA GLN A 194 -10.63 -2.51 -16.87
C GLN A 194 -11.57 -3.45 -17.65
N PRO A 195 -11.09 -4.12 -18.72
CA PRO A 195 -11.90 -5.09 -19.46
C PRO A 195 -12.47 -6.20 -18.57
N SER A 196 -11.66 -6.77 -17.68
CA SER A 196 -12.09 -7.82 -16.74
C SER A 196 -13.25 -7.37 -15.84
N ARG A 197 -13.28 -6.09 -15.45
CA ARG A 197 -14.40 -5.53 -14.67
C ARG A 197 -15.71 -5.58 -15.43
N ARG A 198 -15.68 -5.26 -16.70
CA ARG A 198 -16.85 -5.24 -17.57
C ARG A 198 -17.32 -6.65 -17.97
N GLU A 199 -16.38 -7.56 -18.18
CA GLU A 199 -16.65 -8.92 -18.67
C GLU A 199 -17.02 -9.91 -17.57
N SER A 200 -16.30 -9.90 -16.45
CA SER A 200 -16.42 -10.90 -15.37
C SER A 200 -16.72 -10.31 -13.98
N GLY A 201 -16.66 -8.99 -13.85
CA GLY A 201 -16.73 -8.29 -12.58
C GLY A 201 -15.43 -8.26 -11.79
N GLY A 202 -14.38 -8.95 -12.26
CA GLY A 202 -13.07 -8.96 -11.60
C GLY A 202 -12.21 -7.77 -12.02
N TYR A 203 -11.21 -7.45 -11.21
CA TYR A 203 -10.34 -6.29 -11.43
C TYR A 203 -9.01 -6.40 -10.68
N MET A 204 -8.08 -5.52 -11.01
CA MET A 204 -6.79 -5.38 -10.33
C MET A 204 -6.66 -4.00 -9.69
N VAL A 205 -6.05 -3.97 -8.51
CA VAL A 205 -5.58 -2.78 -7.80
C VAL A 205 -4.15 -3.04 -7.36
N THR A 206 -3.28 -2.05 -7.45
CA THR A 206 -1.87 -2.21 -7.10
C THR A 206 -1.47 -1.34 -5.91
N ASN A 207 -0.60 -1.90 -5.07
CA ASN A 207 0.09 -1.19 -4.01
C ASN A 207 1.39 -0.59 -4.56
N PRO A 208 1.79 0.60 -4.10
CA PRO A 208 3.04 1.23 -4.50
C PRO A 208 4.29 0.53 -3.97
N ASN A 209 5.43 1.02 -4.41
CA ASN A 209 6.72 0.73 -3.82
C ASN A 209 6.76 1.14 -2.34
N CYS A 210 7.44 0.35 -1.51
CA CYS A 210 7.45 0.53 -0.06
C CYS A 210 8.03 1.89 0.39
N SER A 211 9.10 2.36 -0.25
CA SER A 211 9.65 3.69 0.03
C SER A 211 8.73 4.80 -0.50
N THR A 212 8.17 4.62 -1.70
CA THR A 212 7.22 5.60 -2.26
C THR A 212 6.03 5.85 -1.34
N ILE A 213 5.53 4.83 -0.64
CA ILE A 213 4.41 4.99 0.33
C ILE A 213 4.79 5.98 1.42
N GLY A 214 5.94 5.80 2.05
CA GLY A 214 6.43 6.71 3.11
C GLY A 214 6.57 8.14 2.61
N LEU A 215 7.18 8.30 1.44
CA LEU A 215 7.40 9.59 0.80
C LEU A 215 6.09 10.34 0.54
N VAL A 216 5.16 9.73 -0.19
CA VAL A 216 3.91 10.40 -0.58
C VAL A 216 2.97 10.66 0.59
N MET A 217 2.98 9.80 1.63
CA MET A 217 2.22 10.06 2.86
C MET A 217 2.65 11.40 3.50
N ALA A 218 3.93 11.66 3.59
CA ALA A 218 4.43 12.91 4.15
C ALA A 218 4.25 14.11 3.19
N LEU A 219 4.32 13.88 1.89
CA LEU A 219 4.24 14.94 0.89
C LEU A 219 2.81 15.38 0.57
N LYS A 220 1.81 14.51 0.67
CA LYS A 220 0.42 14.80 0.28
C LYS A 220 -0.16 16.04 0.94
N PRO A 221 -0.18 16.17 2.29
CA PRO A 221 -0.73 17.38 2.93
C PRO A 221 0.06 18.65 2.60
N ILE A 222 1.35 18.52 2.30
CA ILE A 222 2.19 19.63 1.90
C ILE A 222 1.88 20.05 0.44
N GLU A 223 1.72 19.06 -0.45
CA GLU A 223 1.34 19.31 -1.84
C GLU A 223 -0.01 20.05 -1.92
N GLU A 224 -1.01 19.59 -1.17
CA GLU A 224 -2.35 20.18 -1.17
C GLU A 224 -2.38 21.62 -0.69
N ARG A 225 -1.52 21.99 0.28
CA ARG A 225 -1.52 23.33 0.88
C ARG A 225 -0.58 24.31 0.20
N PHE A 226 0.57 23.82 -0.25
CA PHE A 226 1.67 24.69 -0.68
C PHE A 226 2.13 24.44 -2.12
N GLY A 227 1.73 23.29 -2.71
CA GLY A 227 2.21 22.82 -4.00
C GLY A 227 3.69 22.41 -3.97
N LEU A 228 4.05 21.40 -4.74
CA LEU A 228 5.41 20.91 -4.88
C LEU A 228 5.97 21.30 -6.26
N GLU A 229 7.19 21.80 -6.30
CA GLU A 229 7.93 22.13 -7.54
C GLU A 229 9.08 21.14 -7.76
N GLN A 230 9.85 20.82 -6.69
CA GLN A 230 10.97 19.90 -6.74
C GLN A 230 11.03 19.04 -5.48
N ILE A 231 11.41 17.79 -5.65
CA ILE A 231 11.56 16.78 -4.59
C ILE A 231 12.92 16.11 -4.80
N PHE A 232 13.77 16.15 -3.78
CA PHE A 232 15.01 15.39 -3.72
C PHE A 232 14.92 14.43 -2.55
N VAL A 233 15.01 13.14 -2.82
CA VAL A 233 14.91 12.12 -1.79
C VAL A 233 16.12 11.20 -1.81
N THR A 234 16.68 10.94 -0.63
CA THR A 234 17.69 9.91 -0.42
C THR A 234 17.12 8.90 0.56
N THR A 235 17.03 7.64 0.15
CA THR A 235 16.51 6.58 1.01
C THR A 235 17.63 5.82 1.70
N MET A 236 17.35 5.34 2.89
CA MET A 236 18.11 4.35 3.64
C MET A 236 17.20 3.15 3.87
N GLN A 237 17.18 2.24 2.88
CA GLN A 237 16.23 1.14 2.87
C GLN A 237 16.73 -0.07 3.66
N ALA A 238 15.86 -0.60 4.51
CA ALA A 238 16.11 -1.81 5.29
C ALA A 238 16.29 -3.05 4.41
N VAL A 239 17.02 -4.05 4.90
CA VAL A 239 17.31 -5.30 4.17
C VAL A 239 16.05 -6.14 3.89
N SER A 240 14.99 -6.01 4.72
CA SER A 240 13.70 -6.67 4.47
C SER A 240 13.08 -6.32 3.12
N GLY A 241 13.33 -5.13 2.59
CA GLY A 241 12.87 -4.70 1.28
C GLY A 241 13.46 -5.50 0.11
N ALA A 242 14.56 -6.22 0.32
CA ALA A 242 15.13 -7.12 -0.68
C ALA A 242 14.40 -8.49 -0.76
N GLY A 243 13.43 -8.73 0.11
CA GLY A 243 12.81 -10.05 0.24
C GLY A 243 13.79 -11.09 0.82
N TYR A 244 13.40 -12.36 0.79
CA TYR A 244 14.27 -13.43 1.27
C TYR A 244 14.91 -14.16 0.09
N PRO A 245 16.22 -14.46 0.10
CA PRO A 245 17.17 -14.48 1.23
C PRO A 245 17.78 -13.13 1.62
N GLY A 246 17.40 -12.03 1.00
CA GLY A 246 17.92 -10.71 1.33
C GLY A 246 19.20 -10.37 0.58
N VAL A 247 19.96 -9.43 1.11
CA VAL A 247 21.29 -9.06 0.65
C VAL A 247 22.30 -9.98 1.35
N PRO A 248 23.34 -10.48 0.64
CA PRO A 248 24.40 -11.27 1.28
C PRO A 248 25.01 -10.50 2.45
N SER A 249 25.25 -11.19 3.57
CA SER A 249 25.68 -10.53 4.81
C SER A 249 26.98 -9.75 4.65
N MET A 250 27.93 -10.25 3.83
CA MET A 250 29.21 -9.58 3.60
C MET A 250 29.08 -8.32 2.73
N ASP A 251 27.98 -8.18 1.99
CA ASP A 251 27.74 -7.00 1.16
C ASP A 251 27.12 -5.85 1.96
N ILE A 252 26.48 -6.14 3.10
CA ILE A 252 25.71 -5.15 3.84
C ILE A 252 26.26 -4.88 5.25
N LEU A 253 26.91 -5.85 5.93
CA LEU A 253 27.42 -5.63 7.27
C LEU A 253 28.64 -4.69 7.23
N GLY A 254 28.55 -3.59 7.97
CA GLY A 254 29.58 -2.54 7.99
C GLY A 254 29.67 -1.75 6.67
N ASN A 255 28.63 -1.81 5.84
CA ASN A 255 28.61 -1.22 4.51
C ASN A 255 27.24 -0.54 4.19
N VAL A 256 27.25 0.30 3.17
CA VAL A 256 26.08 0.86 2.50
C VAL A 256 26.14 0.52 1.04
N VAL A 257 25.09 -0.09 0.48
CA VAL A 257 24.99 -0.33 -0.97
C VAL A 257 24.28 0.87 -1.60
N PRO A 258 24.97 1.67 -2.42
CA PRO A 258 24.46 2.99 -2.87
C PRO A 258 23.53 2.90 -4.09
N TYR A 259 23.00 1.73 -4.41
CA TYR A 259 22.11 1.51 -5.54
C TYR A 259 21.22 0.28 -5.32
N ILE A 260 19.95 0.43 -5.64
CA ILE A 260 18.97 -0.66 -5.66
C ILE A 260 18.33 -0.65 -7.05
N ALA A 261 18.50 -1.76 -7.79
CA ALA A 261 18.07 -1.85 -9.18
C ALA A 261 16.61 -1.43 -9.40
N SER A 262 16.40 -0.49 -10.31
CA SER A 262 15.08 0.06 -10.69
C SER A 262 14.30 0.71 -9.56
N GLU A 263 14.91 1.00 -8.42
CA GLU A 263 14.17 1.56 -7.29
C GLU A 263 13.96 3.07 -7.44
N GLU A 264 14.96 3.77 -7.96
CA GLU A 264 14.93 5.21 -8.20
C GLU A 264 13.83 5.57 -9.21
N GLU A 265 13.81 4.86 -10.35
CA GLU A 265 12.80 5.07 -11.40
C GLU A 265 11.37 4.79 -10.90
N LYS A 266 11.19 3.76 -10.04
CA LYS A 266 9.89 3.49 -9.41
C LYS A 266 9.47 4.63 -8.50
N MET A 267 10.36 5.09 -7.62
CA MET A 267 10.04 6.20 -6.71
C MET A 267 9.65 7.45 -7.48
N GLU A 268 10.39 7.80 -8.52
CA GLU A 268 10.12 8.97 -9.34
C GLU A 268 8.77 8.87 -10.05
N ALA A 269 8.51 7.78 -10.77
CA ALA A 269 7.30 7.60 -11.56
C ALA A 269 6.04 7.40 -10.68
N GLU A 270 6.14 6.53 -9.66
CA GLU A 270 5.00 6.20 -8.79
C GLU A 270 4.58 7.42 -7.95
N THR A 271 5.53 8.23 -7.44
CA THR A 271 5.23 9.46 -6.69
C THR A 271 4.39 10.42 -7.50
N LEU A 272 4.76 10.66 -8.77
CA LEU A 272 4.03 11.57 -9.64
C LEU A 272 2.63 11.05 -9.96
N LYS A 273 2.45 9.74 -10.16
CA LYS A 273 1.14 9.12 -10.38
C LYS A 273 0.27 9.20 -9.12
N LEU A 274 0.81 8.89 -7.94
CA LEU A 274 0.07 8.88 -6.67
C LEU A 274 -0.40 10.27 -6.25
N LEU A 275 0.43 11.29 -6.43
CA LEU A 275 0.09 12.69 -6.15
C LEU A 275 -0.63 13.37 -7.34
N GLY A 276 -0.84 12.64 -8.42
CA GLY A 276 -1.58 13.09 -9.59
C GLY A 276 -3.07 13.22 -9.32
N LYS A 277 -3.80 13.76 -10.28
CA LYS A 277 -5.25 13.98 -10.20
C LYS A 277 -5.98 13.08 -11.18
N LEU A 278 -7.04 12.44 -10.73
CA LEU A 278 -7.94 11.72 -11.63
C LEU A 278 -8.70 12.73 -12.50
N GLN A 279 -8.56 12.59 -13.82
CA GLN A 279 -9.28 13.37 -14.81
C GLN A 279 -10.02 12.43 -15.78
N GLY A 280 -11.35 12.35 -15.63
CA GLY A 280 -12.14 11.40 -16.38
C GLY A 280 -11.67 9.96 -16.13
N HIS A 281 -11.08 9.34 -17.14
CA HIS A 281 -10.67 7.93 -17.15
C HIS A 281 -9.14 7.73 -17.03
N SER A 282 -8.41 8.74 -16.65
CA SER A 282 -6.95 8.69 -16.53
C SER A 282 -6.44 9.53 -15.35
N VAL A 283 -5.22 9.24 -14.93
CA VAL A 283 -4.51 10.05 -13.93
C VAL A 283 -3.58 11.01 -14.66
N GLU A 284 -3.78 12.31 -14.46
CA GLU A 284 -2.80 13.33 -14.81
C GLU A 284 -1.74 13.37 -13.72
N PRO A 285 -0.46 13.02 -14.01
CA PRO A 285 0.60 13.02 -13.01
C PRO A 285 0.83 14.40 -12.41
N LEU A 286 1.31 14.45 -11.17
CA LEU A 286 1.74 15.70 -10.56
C LEU A 286 2.84 16.35 -11.41
N PHE A 287 2.67 17.62 -11.75
CA PHE A 287 3.69 18.40 -12.42
C PHE A 287 4.73 18.94 -11.42
N ALA A 288 5.70 18.09 -11.12
CA ALA A 288 6.86 18.40 -10.27
C ALA A 288 8.09 17.64 -10.78
N ARG A 289 9.29 18.07 -10.36
CA ARG A 289 10.53 17.34 -10.63
C ARG A 289 10.89 16.53 -9.40
N ILE A 290 11.22 15.28 -9.60
CA ILE A 290 11.69 14.40 -8.52
C ILE A 290 13.00 13.75 -8.91
N THR A 291 13.91 13.62 -7.95
CA THR A 291 15.16 12.88 -8.07
C THR A 291 15.33 12.04 -6.83
N ALA A 292 15.51 10.74 -7.02
CA ALA A 292 15.69 9.76 -5.97
C ALA A 292 17.10 9.17 -5.96
N HIS A 293 17.66 8.92 -4.78
CA HIS A 293 18.88 8.15 -4.56
C HIS A 293 18.57 7.03 -3.56
N CYS A 294 18.64 5.78 -4.01
CA CYS A 294 18.19 4.64 -3.22
C CYS A 294 19.36 3.83 -2.68
N ASN A 295 19.55 3.87 -1.37
CA ASN A 295 20.60 3.12 -0.68
C ASN A 295 20.01 1.97 0.13
N ARG A 296 20.74 0.84 0.20
CA ARG A 296 20.47 -0.25 1.14
C ARG A 296 21.40 -0.13 2.33
N VAL A 297 20.82 -0.22 3.53
CA VAL A 297 21.54 -0.10 4.82
C VAL A 297 21.34 -1.34 5.68
N ALA A 298 22.23 -1.57 6.64
CA ALA A 298 22.19 -2.68 7.58
C ALA A 298 21.12 -2.48 8.68
N VAL A 299 19.89 -2.20 8.25
CA VAL A 299 18.71 -2.09 9.12
C VAL A 299 17.78 -3.25 8.76
N GLU A 300 17.25 -3.94 9.76
CA GLU A 300 16.40 -5.11 9.52
C GLU A 300 15.08 -4.72 8.83
N ASP A 301 14.29 -3.87 9.48
CA ASP A 301 12.98 -3.38 9.03
C ASP A 301 12.85 -1.88 9.26
N GLY A 302 12.06 -1.21 8.40
CA GLY A 302 11.79 0.21 8.46
C GLY A 302 12.72 1.02 7.56
N HIS A 303 12.17 1.55 6.47
CA HIS A 303 12.88 2.45 5.58
C HIS A 303 12.93 3.85 6.19
N MET A 304 14.02 4.55 5.95
CA MET A 304 14.18 5.94 6.33
C MET A 304 14.52 6.78 5.10
N GLU A 305 14.03 8.01 5.05
CA GLU A 305 14.21 8.90 3.91
C GLU A 305 14.61 10.29 4.37
N SER A 306 15.60 10.86 3.69
CA SER A 306 15.95 12.27 3.80
C SER A 306 15.41 13.01 2.58
N VAL A 307 14.51 13.99 2.82
CA VAL A 307 13.76 14.63 1.76
C VAL A 307 13.98 16.14 1.81
N SER A 308 14.37 16.72 0.67
CA SER A 308 14.42 18.18 0.45
C SER A 308 13.40 18.56 -0.61
N ILE A 309 12.56 19.55 -0.32
CA ILE A 309 11.51 19.99 -1.22
C ILE A 309 11.60 21.45 -1.55
N LYS A 310 11.16 21.80 -2.76
CA LYS A 310 10.87 23.18 -3.15
C LYS A 310 9.38 23.34 -3.32
N LEU A 311 8.82 24.28 -2.58
CA LEU A 311 7.39 24.58 -2.59
C LEU A 311 7.07 25.65 -3.65
N LYS A 312 5.86 25.59 -4.24
CA LYS A 312 5.32 26.67 -5.10
C LYS A 312 4.94 27.90 -4.26
N ARG A 313 4.41 27.69 -3.07
CA ARG A 313 4.11 28.72 -2.06
C ARG A 313 4.99 28.53 -0.84
N GLN A 314 5.58 29.59 -0.33
CA GLN A 314 6.35 29.55 0.91
C GLN A 314 5.47 29.13 2.09
N ALA A 315 6.05 28.39 3.01
CA ALA A 315 5.41 27.94 4.24
C ALA A 315 6.32 28.20 5.44
N THR A 316 5.72 28.50 6.60
CA THR A 316 6.44 28.52 7.86
C THR A 316 6.60 27.11 8.42
N HIS A 317 7.44 26.94 9.42
CA HIS A 317 7.59 25.67 10.13
C HIS A 317 6.28 25.22 10.77
N GLU A 318 5.56 26.14 11.41
CA GLU A 318 4.29 25.91 12.07
C GLU A 318 3.21 25.49 11.08
N GLU A 319 3.14 26.09 9.90
CA GLU A 319 2.21 25.71 8.84
C GLU A 319 2.45 24.28 8.32
N LEU A 320 3.73 23.86 8.21
CA LEU A 320 4.08 22.49 7.81
C LEU A 320 3.67 21.47 8.89
N LEU A 321 3.95 21.77 10.16
CA LEU A 321 3.53 20.91 11.26
C LEU A 321 2.00 20.79 11.35
N ALA A 322 1.29 21.90 11.15
CA ALA A 322 -0.17 21.90 11.11
C ALA A 322 -0.71 21.07 9.93
N ALA A 323 -0.07 21.11 8.76
CA ALA A 323 -0.46 20.31 7.60
C ALA A 323 -0.43 18.81 7.93
N TRP A 324 0.63 18.34 8.58
CA TRP A 324 0.73 16.94 9.00
C TRP A 324 -0.23 16.57 10.14
N ALA A 325 -0.38 17.43 11.14
CA ALA A 325 -1.25 17.17 12.29
C ALA A 325 -2.73 17.06 11.92
N GLU A 326 -3.16 17.84 10.91
CA GLU A 326 -4.54 17.88 10.44
C GLU A 326 -4.85 16.83 9.37
N PHE A 327 -3.83 16.17 8.82
CA PHE A 327 -4.02 15.16 7.77
C PHE A 327 -4.58 13.86 8.36
N ARG A 328 -5.89 13.70 8.26
CA ARG A 328 -6.64 12.56 8.79
C ARG A 328 -7.72 12.10 7.81
N PRO A 329 -7.36 11.69 6.59
CA PRO A 329 -8.32 11.45 5.50
C PRO A 329 -9.28 10.29 5.76
N LEU A 330 -8.89 9.31 6.58
CA LEU A 330 -9.69 8.12 6.90
C LEU A 330 -10.31 8.16 8.30
N ALA A 331 -10.14 9.26 9.05
CA ALA A 331 -10.68 9.38 10.39
C ALA A 331 -12.21 9.21 10.42
N GLY A 332 -12.72 8.50 11.40
CA GLY A 332 -14.16 8.29 11.59
C GLY A 332 -14.81 7.30 10.61
N GLN A 333 -14.05 6.65 9.73
CA GLN A 333 -14.61 5.70 8.77
C GLN A 333 -14.75 4.27 9.32
N GLY A 334 -14.34 4.02 10.56
CA GLY A 334 -14.47 2.72 11.22
C GLY A 334 -13.61 1.61 10.60
N LEU A 335 -12.53 1.97 9.91
CA LEU A 335 -11.58 1.00 9.36
C LEU A 335 -10.77 0.39 10.50
N PRO A 336 -10.76 -0.95 10.67
CA PRO A 336 -10.27 -1.60 11.89
C PRO A 336 -8.78 -1.43 12.14
N THR A 337 -8.00 -1.14 11.09
CA THR A 337 -6.55 -1.10 11.14
C THR A 337 -5.94 0.22 10.67
N ALA A 338 -6.75 1.14 10.13
CA ALA A 338 -6.28 2.46 9.74
C ALA A 338 -5.98 3.30 10.99
N PRO A 339 -4.80 3.94 11.10
CA PRO A 339 -4.49 4.82 12.21
C PRO A 339 -5.31 6.12 12.10
N ASP A 340 -5.78 6.63 13.24
CA ASP A 340 -6.45 7.93 13.28
C ASP A 340 -5.53 9.07 12.82
N GLN A 341 -4.24 8.92 13.06
CA GLN A 341 -3.20 9.85 12.65
C GLN A 341 -2.11 9.11 11.87
N PRO A 342 -2.19 9.11 10.53
CA PRO A 342 -1.26 8.37 9.69
C PRO A 342 0.14 9.00 9.61
N ILE A 343 0.29 10.28 9.99
CA ILE A 343 1.58 10.97 10.04
C ILE A 343 1.81 11.42 11.49
N GLN A 344 2.92 11.00 12.10
CA GLN A 344 3.25 11.28 13.49
C GLN A 344 4.55 12.08 13.60
N TRP A 345 4.44 13.32 14.01
CA TRP A 345 5.61 14.18 14.27
C TRP A 345 6.39 13.71 15.49
N ALA A 346 7.72 13.66 15.38
CA ALA A 346 8.65 13.45 16.50
C ALA A 346 9.46 14.73 16.74
N ALA A 347 9.33 15.30 17.93
CA ALA A 347 10.00 16.56 18.28
C ALA A 347 11.50 16.40 18.60
N GLN A 348 11.95 15.17 18.89
CA GLN A 348 13.34 14.90 19.18
C GLN A 348 14.20 15.04 17.92
N PRO A 349 15.36 15.73 17.98
CA PRO A 349 16.17 16.02 16.79
C PRO A 349 16.85 14.78 16.19
N ASP A 350 16.95 13.68 16.92
CA ASP A 350 17.51 12.39 16.52
C ASP A 350 16.43 11.37 16.04
N ARG A 351 15.20 11.82 15.83
CA ARG A 351 14.08 11.00 15.36
C ARG A 351 13.59 11.50 13.98
N PRO A 352 13.03 10.60 13.15
CA PRO A 352 12.72 9.19 13.40
C PRO A 352 13.95 8.26 13.33
N GLN A 353 13.84 7.12 14.01
CA GLN A 353 14.79 6.02 13.92
C GLN A 353 14.02 4.70 13.67
N PRO A 354 14.37 3.88 12.65
CA PRO A 354 13.61 2.68 12.31
C PRO A 354 13.34 1.75 13.49
N ARG A 355 14.36 1.48 14.31
CA ARG A 355 14.22 0.60 15.47
C ARG A 355 13.22 1.11 16.52
N LEU A 356 13.04 2.41 16.63
CA LEU A 356 12.23 3.05 17.68
C LEU A 356 10.84 3.48 17.16
N ASP A 357 10.71 3.71 15.86
CA ASP A 357 9.52 4.35 15.29
C ASP A 357 8.71 3.46 14.34
N ARG A 358 9.31 2.39 13.79
CA ARG A 358 8.66 1.54 12.80
C ARG A 358 7.32 0.92 13.23
N ASN A 359 7.07 0.81 14.52
CA ASN A 359 5.83 0.23 15.06
C ASN A 359 4.80 1.29 15.50
N ARG A 360 5.02 2.57 15.22
CA ARG A 360 4.03 3.62 15.53
C ARG A 360 2.74 3.40 14.76
N GLY A 361 1.60 3.69 15.41
CA GLY A 361 0.29 3.44 14.82
C GLY A 361 0.07 1.95 14.47
N ASN A 362 0.61 1.03 15.27
CA ASN A 362 0.64 -0.41 14.98
C ASN A 362 1.36 -0.76 13.66
N GLY A 363 2.43 -0.05 13.34
CA GLY A 363 3.16 -0.19 12.08
C GLY A 363 2.52 0.52 10.89
N MET A 364 1.46 1.30 11.11
CA MET A 364 0.64 1.94 10.06
C MET A 364 0.85 3.45 9.95
N ALA A 365 1.75 4.04 10.74
CA ALA A 365 2.03 5.46 10.69
C ALA A 365 3.42 5.75 10.14
N VAL A 366 3.53 6.84 9.37
CA VAL A 366 4.81 7.44 8.97
C VAL A 366 5.22 8.43 10.05
N THR A 367 6.50 8.41 10.43
CA THR A 367 7.05 9.34 11.44
C THR A 367 8.00 10.32 10.80
#